data_ccea35cd5a675e1d0cff8a17d7b3c68d
#
_entry.id   ccea35cd5a675e1d0cff8a17d7b3c68d
#
_cell.length_a   1.000
_cell.length_b   1.000
_cell.length_c   1.000
_cell.angle_alpha   90.00
_cell.angle_beta   90.00
_cell.angle_gamma   90.00
#
_symmetry.space_group_name_H-M   'P 1'
#
loop_
_entity.id
_entity.type
_entity.pdbx_description
1 polymer ?
#
loop_
_entity_poly.entity_id
_entity_poly.type
_entity_poly.pdbx_seq_one_letter_code
_entity_poly.pdbx_strand_id
1 'polypeptide(L)'
;MIELNNKILSDITVYMKYAKYIPELNRRETWNELVTRNKAMHIKRYPELADQIQLNYKYVYDKKVLPSMRSLQFSGKPIEISPNRLYNCSYLPIDHVDSFSESMFLLLSGCGVGYSVQKHHINKLPNITKPFEGRTRRFVIGDSIEGWSDSIKVLIKSYLGSKRSSKVKFDYSDIRPKGARLVTLSLIHI
;
A
#
# COMPACT_ATOMS: atom_id res chain seq x y z
N MET A 1 -31.84 6.59 -23.32
CA MET A 1 -31.65 7.48 -22.15
C MET A 1 -30.85 6.79 -21.02
N ILE A 2 -31.23 5.60 -20.58
CA ILE A 2 -30.52 4.82 -19.53
C ILE A 2 -29.07 4.50 -19.93
N GLU A 3 -28.84 4.11 -21.17
CA GLU A 3 -27.51 3.75 -21.68
C GLU A 3 -26.54 4.94 -21.70
N LEU A 4 -27.05 6.15 -22.06
CA LEU A 4 -26.25 7.37 -22.01
C LEU A 4 -25.89 7.76 -20.58
N ASN A 5 -26.83 7.63 -19.64
CA ASN A 5 -26.59 7.94 -18.24
C ASN A 5 -25.54 6.98 -17.63
N ASN A 6 -25.60 5.68 -17.96
CA ASN A 6 -24.62 4.69 -17.52
C ASN A 6 -23.22 4.96 -18.09
N LYS A 7 -23.14 5.41 -19.34
CA LYS A 7 -21.87 5.80 -19.96
C LYS A 7 -21.27 7.01 -19.25
N ILE A 8 -22.03 8.05 -19.02
CA ILE A 8 -21.59 9.26 -18.31
C ILE A 8 -21.10 8.91 -16.90
N LEU A 9 -21.89 8.13 -16.14
CA LEU A 9 -21.52 7.71 -14.80
C LEU A 9 -20.21 6.88 -14.79
N SER A 10 -20.07 5.97 -15.75
CA SER A 10 -18.85 5.18 -15.93
C SER A 10 -17.62 6.08 -16.18
N ASP A 11 -17.74 7.04 -17.07
CA ASP A 11 -16.64 7.93 -17.44
C ASP A 11 -16.26 8.88 -16.29
N ILE A 12 -17.23 9.40 -15.54
CA ILE A 12 -16.99 10.17 -14.32
C ILE A 12 -16.28 9.31 -13.27
N THR A 13 -16.72 8.07 -13.07
CA THR A 13 -16.12 7.14 -12.10
C THR A 13 -14.67 6.83 -12.45
N VAL A 14 -14.40 6.54 -13.73
CA VAL A 14 -13.02 6.30 -14.21
C VAL A 14 -12.15 7.53 -13.96
N TYR A 15 -12.63 8.70 -14.35
CA TYR A 15 -11.88 9.95 -14.20
C TYR A 15 -11.56 10.27 -12.74
N MET A 16 -12.53 10.13 -11.84
CA MET A 16 -12.38 10.50 -10.44
C MET A 16 -11.57 9.48 -9.62
N LYS A 17 -11.70 8.18 -9.92
CA LYS A 17 -11.20 7.10 -9.04
C LYS A 17 -9.95 6.41 -9.55
N TYR A 18 -9.76 6.30 -10.88
CA TYR A 18 -8.74 5.43 -11.46
C TYR A 18 -7.72 6.12 -12.35
N ALA A 19 -8.14 7.18 -13.04
CA ALA A 19 -7.31 7.89 -14.00
C ALA A 19 -6.18 8.67 -13.30
N LYS A 20 -4.93 8.45 -13.73
CA LYS A 20 -3.77 9.23 -13.29
C LYS A 20 -3.74 10.58 -13.99
N TYR A 21 -3.19 11.57 -13.31
CA TYR A 21 -2.95 12.87 -13.91
C TYR A 21 -1.69 12.82 -14.77
N ILE A 22 -1.78 13.33 -16.00
CA ILE A 22 -0.69 13.45 -16.97
C ILE A 22 -0.28 14.91 -17.03
N PRO A 23 0.85 15.30 -16.40
CA PRO A 23 1.26 16.71 -16.32
C PRO A 23 1.47 17.36 -17.68
N GLU A 24 2.03 16.62 -18.64
CA GLU A 24 2.36 17.10 -19.99
C GLU A 24 1.12 17.49 -20.79
N LEU A 25 -0.02 16.84 -20.51
CA LEU A 25 -1.30 17.09 -21.16
C LEU A 25 -2.26 17.91 -20.32
N ASN A 26 -1.86 18.26 -19.08
CA ASN A 26 -2.69 18.98 -18.10
C ASN A 26 -4.10 18.38 -17.91
N ARG A 27 -4.19 17.04 -17.95
CA ARG A 27 -5.43 16.28 -17.79
C ARG A 27 -5.18 14.91 -17.14
N ARG A 28 -6.26 14.24 -16.78
CA ARG A 28 -6.20 12.84 -16.38
C ARG A 28 -6.26 11.91 -17.59
N GLU A 29 -5.83 10.66 -17.36
CA GLU A 29 -5.93 9.57 -18.34
C GLU A 29 -7.37 9.37 -18.80
N THR A 30 -7.54 9.03 -20.06
CA THR A 30 -8.76 8.44 -20.61
C THR A 30 -8.85 6.95 -20.23
N TRP A 31 -10.02 6.32 -20.43
CA TRP A 31 -10.19 4.88 -20.24
C TRP A 31 -9.16 4.07 -21.03
N ASN A 32 -8.95 4.40 -22.29
CA ASN A 32 -8.01 3.68 -23.15
C ASN A 32 -6.57 3.80 -22.67
N GLU A 33 -6.14 4.96 -22.23
CA GLU A 33 -4.78 5.18 -21.68
C GLU A 33 -4.58 4.42 -20.38
N LEU A 34 -5.59 4.43 -19.50
CA LEU A 34 -5.57 3.68 -18.24
C LEU A 34 -5.48 2.17 -18.49
N VAL A 35 -6.29 1.62 -19.39
CA VAL A 35 -6.27 0.20 -19.76
C VAL A 35 -4.95 -0.16 -20.43
N THR A 36 -4.41 0.71 -21.29
CA THR A 36 -3.11 0.52 -21.95
C THR A 36 -1.99 0.45 -20.91
N ARG A 37 -1.98 1.33 -19.91
CA ARG A 37 -1.01 1.30 -18.82
C ARG A 37 -1.10 0.00 -18.00
N ASN A 38 -2.31 -0.46 -17.71
CA ASN A 38 -2.54 -1.71 -16.99
C ASN A 38 -2.06 -2.92 -17.80
N LYS A 39 -2.42 -2.98 -19.09
CA LYS A 39 -1.97 -4.01 -20.03
C LYS A 39 -0.44 -4.06 -20.14
N ALA A 40 0.19 -2.91 -20.32
CA ALA A 40 1.65 -2.82 -20.49
C ALA A 40 2.40 -3.35 -19.26
N MET A 41 1.90 -3.10 -18.05
CA MET A 41 2.46 -3.64 -16.82
C MET A 41 2.44 -5.19 -16.82
N HIS A 42 1.33 -5.79 -17.24
CA HIS A 42 1.20 -7.25 -17.30
C HIS A 42 2.10 -7.87 -18.37
N ILE A 43 2.17 -7.27 -19.56
CA ILE A 43 3.08 -7.73 -20.64
C ILE A 43 4.54 -7.62 -20.20
N LYS A 44 4.90 -6.53 -19.54
CA LYS A 44 6.26 -6.35 -19.00
C LYS A 44 6.63 -7.44 -17.99
N ARG A 45 5.67 -7.87 -17.17
CA ARG A 45 5.88 -8.89 -16.14
C ARG A 45 5.88 -10.31 -16.70
N TYR A 46 5.07 -10.55 -17.74
CA TYR A 46 4.85 -11.86 -18.34
C TYR A 46 4.95 -11.76 -19.88
N PRO A 47 6.15 -11.51 -20.42
CA PRO A 47 6.33 -11.33 -21.87
C PRO A 47 5.95 -12.57 -22.68
N GLU A 48 6.09 -13.76 -22.11
CA GLU A 48 5.70 -15.04 -22.71
C GLU A 48 4.19 -15.19 -22.94
N LEU A 49 3.38 -14.41 -22.22
CA LEU A 49 1.92 -14.39 -22.34
C LEU A 49 1.41 -13.15 -23.12
N ALA A 50 2.30 -12.41 -23.80
CA ALA A 50 1.95 -11.12 -24.41
C ALA A 50 0.76 -11.23 -25.36
N ASP A 51 0.71 -12.24 -26.22
CA ASP A 51 -0.38 -12.43 -27.20
C ASP A 51 -1.71 -12.72 -26.52
N GLN A 52 -1.70 -13.56 -25.50
CA GLN A 52 -2.92 -13.86 -24.72
C GLN A 52 -3.41 -12.62 -23.96
N ILE A 53 -2.51 -11.87 -23.36
CA ILE A 53 -2.82 -10.61 -22.68
C ILE A 53 -3.43 -9.63 -23.67
N GLN A 54 -2.84 -9.44 -24.86
CA GLN A 54 -3.36 -8.56 -25.89
C GLN A 54 -4.77 -8.96 -26.33
N LEU A 55 -5.01 -10.24 -26.54
CA LEU A 55 -6.33 -10.77 -26.92
C LEU A 55 -7.37 -10.50 -25.85
N ASN A 56 -7.06 -10.82 -24.59
CA ASN A 56 -7.98 -10.66 -23.46
C ASN A 56 -8.27 -9.18 -23.14
N TYR A 57 -7.29 -8.31 -23.35
CA TYR A 57 -7.48 -6.87 -23.10
C TYR A 57 -8.43 -6.18 -24.08
N LYS A 58 -8.78 -6.81 -25.23
CA LYS A 58 -9.88 -6.32 -26.09
C LYS A 58 -11.19 -6.26 -25.32
N TYR A 59 -11.48 -7.27 -24.50
CA TYR A 59 -12.66 -7.29 -23.64
C TYR A 59 -12.60 -6.27 -22.51
N VAL A 60 -11.40 -5.92 -22.03
CA VAL A 60 -11.22 -4.86 -21.03
C VAL A 60 -11.46 -3.48 -21.65
N TYR A 61 -10.95 -3.21 -22.84
CA TYR A 61 -11.22 -1.95 -23.56
C TYR A 61 -12.73 -1.74 -23.78
N ASP A 62 -13.44 -2.80 -24.12
CA ASP A 62 -14.89 -2.81 -24.32
C ASP A 62 -15.69 -2.79 -23.01
N LYS A 63 -15.05 -2.75 -21.86
CA LYS A 63 -15.67 -2.82 -20.52
C LYS A 63 -16.53 -4.08 -20.29
N LYS A 64 -16.31 -5.17 -21.05
CA LYS A 64 -16.98 -6.47 -20.88
C LYS A 64 -16.43 -7.25 -19.70
N VAL A 65 -15.14 -7.09 -19.42
CA VAL A 65 -14.42 -7.64 -18.26
C VAL A 65 -13.61 -6.53 -17.64
N LEU A 66 -13.60 -6.44 -16.31
CA LEU A 66 -12.85 -5.42 -15.59
C LEU A 66 -11.76 -6.07 -14.72
N PRO A 67 -10.49 -5.62 -14.81
CA PRO A 67 -9.49 -5.93 -13.82
C PRO A 67 -9.89 -5.41 -12.43
N SER A 68 -9.22 -5.87 -11.38
CA SER A 68 -9.49 -5.34 -10.05
C SER A 68 -9.29 -3.81 -10.01
N MET A 69 -10.11 -3.14 -9.21
CA MET A 69 -10.04 -1.68 -9.05
C MET A 69 -8.65 -1.21 -8.64
N ARG A 70 -7.98 -1.93 -7.76
CA ARG A 70 -6.61 -1.65 -7.33
C ARG A 70 -5.60 -1.83 -8.45
N SER A 71 -5.77 -2.86 -9.29
CA SER A 71 -4.93 -3.04 -10.47
C SER A 71 -5.04 -1.86 -11.43
N LEU A 72 -6.26 -1.39 -11.72
CA LEU A 72 -6.47 -0.22 -12.58
C LEU A 72 -5.90 1.05 -11.97
N GLN A 73 -6.11 1.27 -10.68
CA GLN A 73 -5.69 2.50 -9.99
C GLN A 73 -4.17 2.61 -9.89
N PHE A 74 -3.49 1.53 -9.49
CA PHE A 74 -2.07 1.56 -9.14
C PHE A 74 -1.14 0.93 -10.18
N SER A 75 -1.65 0.43 -11.32
CA SER A 75 -0.81 -0.20 -12.35
C SER A 75 0.38 0.66 -12.78
N GLY A 76 1.45 -0.01 -13.17
CA GLY A 76 2.76 0.55 -13.45
C GLY A 76 3.63 0.61 -12.19
N LYS A 77 4.48 1.62 -12.11
CA LYS A 77 5.52 1.75 -11.09
C LYS A 77 5.06 1.50 -9.63
N PRO A 78 3.86 1.95 -9.15
CA PRO A 78 3.43 1.67 -7.78
C PRO A 78 3.27 0.18 -7.47
N ILE A 79 2.71 -0.62 -8.39
CA ILE A 79 2.57 -2.07 -8.22
C ILE A 79 3.90 -2.79 -8.46
N GLU A 80 4.71 -2.33 -9.40
CA GLU A 80 6.03 -2.91 -9.69
C GLU A 80 6.97 -2.81 -8.47
N ILE A 81 6.88 -1.72 -7.70
CA ILE A 81 7.67 -1.51 -6.49
C ILE A 81 7.04 -2.25 -5.29
N SER A 82 5.72 -2.21 -5.15
CA SER A 82 5.00 -2.69 -3.97
C SER A 82 3.73 -3.46 -4.39
N PRO A 83 3.85 -4.75 -4.77
CA PRO A 83 2.73 -5.57 -5.26
C PRO A 83 1.58 -5.73 -4.26
N ASN A 84 1.85 -5.59 -2.97
CA ASN A 84 0.83 -5.63 -1.91
C ASN A 84 -0.26 -4.56 -2.05
N ARG A 85 -0.03 -3.50 -2.85
CA ARG A 85 -1.06 -2.51 -3.22
C ARG A 85 -2.23 -3.08 -4.03
N LEU A 86 -2.10 -4.29 -4.55
CA LEU A 86 -3.19 -5.00 -5.21
C LEU A 86 -4.28 -5.49 -4.26
N TYR A 87 -3.94 -5.65 -2.97
CA TYR A 87 -4.86 -6.19 -1.97
C TYR A 87 -5.65 -5.08 -1.29
N ASN A 88 -6.94 -5.31 -1.10
CA ASN A 88 -7.84 -4.40 -0.38
C ASN A 88 -7.88 -4.71 1.12
N CYS A 89 -7.83 -6.00 1.46
CA CYS A 89 -7.99 -6.50 2.82
C CYS A 89 -6.96 -7.58 3.11
N SER A 90 -6.56 -7.64 4.38
CA SER A 90 -5.68 -8.66 4.92
C SER A 90 -6.10 -9.02 6.34
N TYR A 91 -5.61 -10.14 6.83
CA TYR A 91 -5.82 -10.58 8.21
C TYR A 91 -4.52 -11.13 8.77
N LEU A 92 -4.28 -10.86 10.06
CA LEU A 92 -3.20 -11.51 10.81
C LEU A 92 -3.57 -11.66 12.29
N PRO A 93 -3.13 -12.72 12.97
CA PRO A 93 -3.21 -12.84 14.41
C PRO A 93 -2.12 -12.00 15.09
N ILE A 94 -2.41 -11.44 16.27
CA ILE A 94 -1.40 -10.78 17.10
C ILE A 94 -0.82 -11.84 18.05
N ASP A 95 0.05 -12.67 17.52
CA ASP A 95 0.65 -13.79 18.24
C ASP A 95 2.19 -13.79 18.22
N HIS A 96 2.77 -12.79 17.57
CA HIS A 96 4.20 -12.57 17.48
C HIS A 96 4.52 -11.07 17.62
N VAL A 97 5.71 -10.75 18.09
CA VAL A 97 6.14 -9.35 18.30
C VAL A 97 6.16 -8.55 17.00
N ASP A 98 6.48 -9.19 15.88
CA ASP A 98 6.51 -8.52 14.59
C ASP A 98 5.13 -8.29 13.98
N SER A 99 4.04 -8.94 14.49
CA SER A 99 2.67 -8.74 13.99
C SER A 99 2.20 -7.28 14.04
N PHE A 100 2.71 -6.50 14.99
CA PHE A 100 2.41 -5.06 15.09
C PHE A 100 3.02 -4.27 13.92
N SER A 101 4.28 -4.54 13.57
CA SER A 101 4.94 -3.88 12.44
C SER A 101 4.38 -4.34 11.10
N GLU A 102 4.01 -5.61 10.96
CA GLU A 102 3.33 -6.15 9.79
C GLU A 102 1.96 -5.49 9.59
N SER A 103 1.18 -5.32 10.67
CA SER A 103 -0.09 -4.57 10.61
C SER A 103 0.12 -3.15 10.12
N MET A 104 1.12 -2.45 10.65
CA MET A 104 1.44 -1.07 10.24
C MET A 104 1.85 -1.01 8.77
N PHE A 105 2.71 -1.93 8.32
CA PHE A 105 3.14 -2.04 6.94
C PHE A 105 1.96 -2.23 5.98
N LEU A 106 1.05 -3.15 6.29
CA LEU A 106 -0.14 -3.43 5.48
C LEU A 106 -1.10 -2.24 5.45
N LEU A 107 -1.35 -1.59 6.59
CA LEU A 107 -2.18 -0.38 6.67
C LEU A 107 -1.61 0.76 5.83
N LEU A 108 -0.30 1.04 5.95
CA LEU A 108 0.38 2.07 5.16
C LEU A 108 0.43 1.74 3.66
N SER A 109 0.39 0.45 3.31
CA SER A 109 0.27 0.00 1.93
C SER A 109 -1.14 0.16 1.35
N GLY A 110 -2.11 0.55 2.17
CA GLY A 110 -3.49 0.80 1.77
C GLY A 110 -4.42 -0.41 1.93
N CYS A 111 -3.99 -1.48 2.62
CA CYS A 111 -4.86 -2.59 3.00
C CYS A 111 -5.70 -2.24 4.23
N GLY A 112 -6.96 -2.65 4.26
CA GLY A 112 -7.70 -2.81 5.50
C GLY A 112 -7.20 -4.04 6.24
N VAL A 113 -6.76 -3.90 7.49
CA VAL A 113 -6.20 -5.01 8.26
C VAL A 113 -7.16 -5.45 9.35
N GLY A 114 -7.70 -6.67 9.23
CA GLY A 114 -8.35 -7.38 10.32
C GLY A 114 -7.29 -8.07 11.17
N TYR A 115 -7.37 -7.92 12.48
CA TYR A 115 -6.44 -8.59 13.38
C TYR A 115 -7.18 -9.29 14.52
N SER A 116 -6.57 -10.38 15.02
CA SER A 116 -7.13 -11.13 16.15
C SER A 116 -6.29 -10.93 17.39
N VAL A 117 -6.97 -10.53 18.46
CA VAL A 117 -6.42 -10.43 19.82
C VAL A 117 -7.03 -11.49 20.75
N GLN A 118 -7.46 -12.62 20.20
CA GLN A 118 -8.00 -13.73 20.97
C GLN A 118 -6.94 -14.26 21.96
N LYS A 119 -7.40 -14.77 23.11
CA LYS A 119 -6.53 -15.19 24.20
C LYS A 119 -5.42 -16.16 23.77
N HIS A 120 -5.74 -17.12 22.89
CA HIS A 120 -4.76 -18.11 22.40
C HIS A 120 -3.68 -17.51 21.48
N HIS A 121 -3.93 -16.35 20.85
CA HIS A 121 -2.90 -15.59 20.12
C HIS A 121 -2.06 -14.76 21.09
N ILE A 122 -2.70 -13.95 21.90
CA ILE A 122 -2.01 -13.04 22.83
C ILE A 122 -1.14 -13.80 23.84
N ASN A 123 -1.55 -15.01 24.27
CA ASN A 123 -0.76 -15.83 25.19
C ASN A 123 0.60 -16.30 24.61
N LYS A 124 0.80 -16.17 23.30
CA LYS A 124 2.11 -16.47 22.68
C LYS A 124 3.10 -15.30 22.76
N LEU A 125 2.58 -14.09 23.04
CA LEU A 125 3.45 -12.92 23.19
C LEU A 125 4.25 -12.99 24.50
N PRO A 126 5.49 -12.49 24.51
CA PRO A 126 6.23 -12.32 25.74
C PRO A 126 5.55 -11.32 26.68
N ASN A 127 5.84 -11.43 27.97
CA ASN A 127 5.33 -10.49 28.96
C ASN A 127 5.85 -9.08 28.70
N ILE A 128 4.96 -8.09 28.93
CA ILE A 128 5.32 -6.68 28.83
C ILE A 128 6.30 -6.33 29.96
N THR A 129 7.40 -5.71 29.60
CA THR A 129 8.42 -5.24 30.55
C THR A 129 8.75 -3.77 30.27
N LYS A 130 8.87 -2.97 31.36
CA LYS A 130 9.29 -1.57 31.19
C LYS A 130 10.73 -1.52 30.70
N PRO A 131 11.04 -0.73 29.63
CA PRO A 131 12.41 -0.55 29.16
C PRO A 131 13.28 0.05 30.28
N PHE A 132 14.57 -0.32 30.27
CA PHE A 132 15.53 0.21 31.20
C PHE A 132 15.79 1.72 30.97
N GLU A 133 15.54 2.53 31.97
CA GLU A 133 15.59 4.01 31.86
C GLU A 133 17.02 4.56 31.74
N GLY A 134 18.02 3.81 32.22
CA GLY A 134 19.43 4.20 32.18
C GLY A 134 20.08 4.15 30.80
N ARG A 135 19.38 3.63 29.77
CA ARG A 135 19.89 3.54 28.41
C ARG A 135 18.84 3.94 27.38
N THR A 136 19.11 5.00 26.65
CA THR A 136 18.27 5.45 25.55
C THR A 136 18.95 5.15 24.22
N ARG A 137 18.18 4.53 23.28
CA ARG A 137 18.60 4.30 21.90
C ARG A 137 17.90 5.30 20.99
N ARG A 138 18.66 6.09 20.24
CA ARG A 138 18.13 6.91 19.15
C ARG A 138 17.82 6.01 17.95
N PHE A 139 16.65 6.18 17.36
CA PHE A 139 16.21 5.49 16.15
C PHE A 139 15.74 6.53 15.13
N VAL A 140 16.45 6.63 14.01
CA VAL A 140 16.07 7.51 12.89
C VAL A 140 15.02 6.78 12.06
N ILE A 141 13.88 7.43 11.85
CA ILE A 141 12.77 6.85 11.06
C ILE A 141 13.04 7.17 9.60
N GLY A 142 13.22 6.12 8.77
CA GLY A 142 13.33 6.28 7.32
C GLY A 142 12.01 6.75 6.70
N ASP A 143 12.09 7.63 5.70
CA ASP A 143 10.91 8.18 5.01
C ASP A 143 10.32 7.19 3.98
N SER A 144 9.88 6.05 4.47
CA SER A 144 9.27 4.96 3.69
C SER A 144 8.23 4.22 4.54
N ILE A 145 7.40 3.40 3.89
CA ILE A 145 6.44 2.52 4.58
C ILE A 145 7.19 1.56 5.51
N GLU A 146 8.31 1.03 5.05
CA GLU A 146 9.20 0.16 5.80
C GLU A 146 9.79 0.87 7.03
N GLY A 147 10.28 2.10 6.86
CA GLY A 147 10.85 2.89 7.95
C GLY A 147 9.85 3.18 9.06
N TRP A 148 8.61 3.51 8.71
CA TRP A 148 7.53 3.67 9.68
C TRP A 148 7.14 2.35 10.36
N SER A 149 7.07 1.25 9.59
CA SER A 149 6.81 -0.08 10.12
C SER A 149 7.91 -0.52 11.10
N ASP A 150 9.18 -0.28 10.75
CA ASP A 150 10.33 -0.58 11.62
C ASP A 150 10.32 0.27 12.90
N SER A 151 9.81 1.51 12.86
CA SER A 151 9.67 2.33 14.07
C SER A 151 8.74 1.67 15.08
N ILE A 152 7.61 1.12 14.64
CA ILE A 152 6.69 0.34 15.49
C ILE A 152 7.38 -0.93 15.99
N LYS A 153 8.09 -1.65 15.12
CA LYS A 153 8.85 -2.86 15.51
C LYS A 153 9.83 -2.58 16.64
N VAL A 154 10.62 -1.52 16.51
CA VAL A 154 11.61 -1.12 17.53
C VAL A 154 10.94 -0.70 18.82
N LEU A 155 9.82 0.04 18.76
CA LEU A 155 9.03 0.41 19.93
C LEU A 155 8.50 -0.82 20.66
N ILE A 156 7.80 -1.70 19.96
CA ILE A 156 7.20 -2.91 20.54
C ILE A 156 8.27 -3.82 21.13
N LYS A 157 9.39 -4.03 20.43
CA LYS A 157 10.53 -4.81 20.95
C LYS A 157 11.17 -4.20 22.20
N SER A 158 11.03 -2.90 22.42
CA SER A 158 11.52 -2.28 23.67
C SER A 158 10.66 -2.65 24.90
N TYR A 159 9.39 -3.00 24.70
CA TYR A 159 8.46 -3.40 25.78
C TYR A 159 8.23 -4.90 25.85
N LEU A 160 8.25 -5.62 24.74
CA LEU A 160 8.03 -7.08 24.66
C LEU A 160 9.35 -7.86 24.47
N GLY A 161 10.47 -7.20 24.66
CA GLY A 161 11.80 -7.80 24.56
C GLY A 161 12.37 -8.27 25.90
N SER A 162 13.69 -8.39 25.97
CA SER A 162 14.41 -8.77 27.18
C SER A 162 14.32 -7.66 28.26
N LYS A 163 14.49 -8.05 29.54
CA LYS A 163 14.51 -7.13 30.70
C LYS A 163 15.58 -6.00 30.62
N ARG A 164 16.48 -6.04 29.63
CA ARG A 164 17.54 -5.04 29.40
C ARG A 164 17.31 -4.21 28.14
N SER A 165 16.08 -4.21 27.57
CA SER A 165 15.80 -3.39 26.41
C SER A 165 15.89 -1.90 26.72
N SER A 166 16.46 -1.12 25.80
CA SER A 166 16.67 0.32 25.95
C SER A 166 15.39 1.08 25.66
N LYS A 167 15.18 2.23 26.33
CA LYS A 167 14.16 3.21 25.93
C LYS A 167 14.46 3.71 24.52
N VAL A 168 13.45 3.85 23.68
CA VAL A 168 13.58 4.35 22.29
C VAL A 168 13.25 5.83 22.26
N LYS A 169 14.11 6.61 21.58
CA LYS A 169 13.86 8.01 21.22
C LYS A 169 13.84 8.09 19.70
N PHE A 170 12.69 8.45 19.14
CA PHE A 170 12.56 8.61 17.69
C PHE A 170 13.16 9.91 17.21
N ASP A 171 13.75 9.85 16.04
CA ASP A 171 14.30 10.95 15.28
C ASP A 171 13.63 10.99 13.90
N TYR A 172 13.08 12.14 13.57
CA TYR A 172 12.27 12.38 12.37
C TYR A 172 13.04 13.20 11.32
N SER A 173 14.36 13.36 11.48
CA SER A 173 15.15 14.24 10.61
C SER A 173 15.12 13.84 9.13
N ASP A 174 14.93 12.55 8.84
CA ASP A 174 14.89 12.02 7.48
C ASP A 174 13.49 12.06 6.84
N ILE A 175 12.47 12.48 7.62
CA ILE A 175 11.10 12.56 7.10
C ILE A 175 10.95 13.79 6.22
N ARG A 176 10.41 13.61 5.03
CA ARG A 176 10.14 14.68 4.07
C ARG A 176 9.25 15.78 4.66
N PRO A 177 9.39 17.03 4.21
CA PRO A 177 8.56 18.14 4.69
C PRO A 177 7.10 17.98 4.25
N LYS A 178 6.19 18.64 5.00
CA LYS A 178 4.77 18.71 4.66
C LYS A 178 4.56 19.21 3.22
N GLY A 179 3.70 18.52 2.46
CA GLY A 179 3.41 18.86 1.07
C GLY A 179 4.31 18.19 0.02
N ALA A 180 5.36 17.47 0.42
CA ALA A 180 6.18 16.72 -0.51
C ALA A 180 5.37 15.55 -1.13
N ARG A 181 5.59 15.32 -2.44
CA ARG A 181 4.89 14.23 -3.15
C ARG A 181 5.33 12.85 -2.66
N LEU A 182 4.35 11.97 -2.47
CA LEU A 182 4.61 10.57 -2.22
C LEU A 182 4.95 9.87 -3.55
N VAL A 183 6.10 9.21 -3.62
CA VAL A 183 6.61 8.57 -4.86
C VAL A 183 5.66 7.48 -5.38
N THR A 184 4.87 6.89 -4.49
CA THR A 184 4.00 5.73 -4.80
C THR A 184 2.51 6.05 -4.86
N LEU A 185 2.11 7.26 -4.47
CA LEU A 185 0.72 7.73 -4.48
C LEU A 185 0.66 9.00 -5.32
N SER A 186 0.03 8.92 -6.47
CA SER A 186 -0.01 10.03 -7.42
C SER A 186 -0.79 11.26 -6.95
N LEU A 187 -1.43 11.26 -5.81
CA LEU A 187 -2.09 12.41 -5.16
C LEU A 187 -2.71 11.97 -3.82
N ILE A 188 -1.99 12.09 -2.74
CA ILE A 188 -2.61 12.32 -1.44
C ILE A 188 -1.81 13.47 -0.80
N HIS A 189 -2.45 14.60 -0.70
CA HIS A 189 -2.01 15.65 0.22
C HIS A 189 -2.30 15.16 1.63
N ILE A 190 -1.25 14.92 2.38
CA ILE A 190 -1.35 14.84 3.82
C ILE A 190 -1.11 16.24 4.37
#